data_908b8c99b6ce9d5fa52456aa07ac8932
#
_entry.id   908b8c99b6ce9d5fa52456aa07ac8932
#
_cell.length_a   1.000
_cell.length_b   1.000
_cell.length_c   1.000
_cell.angle_alpha   90.00
_cell.angle_beta   90.00
_cell.angle_gamma   90.00
#
_symmetry.space_group_name_H-M   'P 1'
#
loop_
_entity.id
_entity.type
_entity.pdbx_description
1 polymer ?
#
loop_
_entity_poly.entity_id
_entity_poly.type
_entity_poly.pdbx_seq_one_letter_code
_entity_poly.pdbx_strand_id
1 'polypeptide(L)'
;MFFVQCMTNSVWAQKTTLSAEIYGYGGDMIYFDCVQSPFIRAEFHTNPGEEHLYSFDATEPTCMIINGRNNVLLSPGDSIHVVIRYDGRNVQSMNFTGADRAVLANRAMQKVENIKKQMRYKNQLLTCLALDVKPEARIRDSKILLAKVDSLLETISQKTDKSLIDYIKAGTEAAAYTSFMEYPVMYAETHKLPSAKGDDYWKLMEGVNLRDSKGALACPEYLGFLMRYSFFLDEKKALESGNDYKMPDTFEDMYASIAKGYKGAQRDAALYMLICNFIRSGKKVERAIPVVEDYKANYNINKDYSELLEKLLQ
;
A
#
# COMPACT_ATOMS: atom_id res chain seq x y z
N MET A 1 -13.41 -39.66 21.63
CA MET A 1 -12.25 -39.25 20.83
C MET A 1 -12.78 -38.49 19.63
N PHE A 2 -12.88 -37.14 19.75
CA PHE A 2 -13.38 -36.30 18.67
C PHE A 2 -12.20 -35.89 17.78
N PHE A 3 -12.20 -36.34 16.53
CA PHE A 3 -11.30 -35.84 15.52
C PHE A 3 -11.78 -34.45 15.07
N VAL A 4 -11.07 -33.41 15.49
CA VAL A 4 -11.20 -32.07 14.90
C VAL A 4 -10.44 -32.12 13.58
N GLN A 5 -11.19 -32.22 12.49
CA GLN A 5 -10.65 -32.13 11.13
C GLN A 5 -10.36 -30.64 10.87
N CYS A 6 -9.10 -30.23 11.03
CA CYS A 6 -8.62 -28.93 10.53
C CYS A 6 -8.75 -28.93 9.01
N MET A 7 -9.85 -28.38 8.50
CA MET A 7 -9.93 -28.03 7.08
C MET A 7 -8.96 -26.88 6.85
N THR A 8 -7.78 -27.16 6.35
CA THR A 8 -6.91 -26.16 5.74
C THR A 8 -7.61 -25.73 4.45
N ASN A 9 -8.27 -24.58 4.47
CA ASN A 9 -8.73 -23.91 3.26
C ASN A 9 -7.49 -23.50 2.46
N SER A 10 -7.01 -24.39 1.57
CA SER A 10 -6.07 -24.00 0.54
C SER A 10 -6.80 -23.04 -0.39
N VAL A 11 -6.44 -21.78 -0.34
CA VAL A 11 -6.92 -20.77 -1.28
C VAL A 11 -6.21 -21.06 -2.61
N TRP A 12 -6.95 -21.66 -3.55
CA TRP A 12 -6.43 -21.89 -4.89
C TRP A 12 -6.30 -20.57 -5.63
N ALA A 13 -5.19 -20.42 -6.34
CA ALA A 13 -5.01 -19.31 -7.26
C ALA A 13 -6.14 -19.28 -8.29
N GLN A 14 -6.73 -18.12 -8.53
CA GLN A 14 -7.82 -17.94 -9.48
C GLN A 14 -7.37 -17.06 -10.63
N LYS A 15 -7.69 -17.48 -11.85
CA LYS A 15 -7.39 -16.70 -13.04
C LYS A 15 -8.13 -15.39 -13.00
N THR A 16 -7.38 -14.30 -12.92
CA THR A 16 -7.85 -12.92 -12.84
C THR A 16 -7.48 -12.20 -14.13
N THR A 17 -8.38 -11.38 -14.65
CA THR A 17 -8.19 -10.76 -15.97
C THR A 17 -8.39 -9.25 -15.88
N LEU A 18 -7.42 -8.51 -16.44
CA LEU A 18 -7.49 -7.09 -16.70
C LEU A 18 -7.43 -6.85 -18.20
N SER A 19 -8.42 -6.16 -18.77
CA SER A 19 -8.31 -5.62 -20.11
C SER A 19 -8.43 -4.10 -20.10
N ALA A 20 -7.81 -3.43 -21.06
CA ALA A 20 -7.84 -1.98 -21.17
C ALA A 20 -7.88 -1.50 -22.62
N GLU A 21 -8.74 -0.52 -22.90
CA GLU A 21 -8.67 0.34 -24.08
C GLU A 21 -8.13 1.71 -23.69
N ILE A 22 -7.10 2.19 -24.42
CA ILE A 22 -6.40 3.42 -24.09
C ILE A 22 -6.46 4.39 -25.29
N TYR A 23 -6.93 5.60 -25.04
CA TYR A 23 -7.09 6.65 -26.04
C TYR A 23 -6.32 7.90 -25.66
N GLY A 24 -5.66 8.54 -26.65
CA GLY A 24 -4.98 9.83 -26.49
C GLY A 24 -3.70 9.78 -25.63
N TYR A 25 -3.18 8.59 -25.36
CA TYR A 25 -1.90 8.42 -24.67
C TYR A 25 -0.74 8.71 -25.64
N GLY A 26 0.20 9.56 -25.21
CA GLY A 26 1.32 9.99 -26.05
C GLY A 26 2.59 9.15 -25.95
N GLY A 27 2.56 7.99 -25.30
CA GLY A 27 3.70 7.07 -25.23
C GLY A 27 3.56 5.91 -26.22
N ASP A 28 4.66 5.28 -26.58
CA ASP A 28 4.70 4.17 -27.54
C ASP A 28 4.32 2.82 -26.95
N MET A 29 4.41 2.71 -25.61
CA MET A 29 4.18 1.47 -24.89
C MET A 29 3.18 1.66 -23.75
N ILE A 30 2.35 0.65 -23.53
CA ILE A 30 1.42 0.52 -22.41
C ILE A 30 1.95 -0.56 -21.48
N TYR A 31 2.03 -0.24 -20.19
CA TYR A 31 2.53 -1.13 -19.15
C TYR A 31 1.40 -1.48 -18.18
N PHE A 32 1.25 -2.76 -17.90
CA PHE A 32 0.47 -3.28 -16.79
C PHE A 32 1.45 -3.86 -15.77
N ASP A 33 1.55 -3.23 -14.61
CA ASP A 33 2.44 -3.64 -13.54
C ASP A 33 1.63 -3.99 -12.29
N CYS A 34 2.03 -5.04 -11.58
CA CYS A 34 1.44 -5.37 -10.29
C CYS A 34 2.22 -4.68 -9.16
N VAL A 35 1.50 -4.05 -8.25
CA VAL A 35 2.11 -3.36 -7.11
C VAL A 35 2.78 -4.35 -6.16
N GLN A 36 2.15 -5.52 -5.93
CA GLN A 36 2.61 -6.52 -4.98
C GLN A 36 3.67 -7.47 -5.54
N SER A 37 3.72 -7.64 -6.87
CA SER A 37 4.64 -8.60 -7.50
C SER A 37 5.25 -8.05 -8.78
N PRO A 38 6.58 -7.95 -8.87
CA PRO A 38 7.26 -7.49 -10.08
C PRO A 38 7.18 -8.50 -11.24
N PHE A 39 6.74 -9.73 -10.99
CA PHE A 39 6.62 -10.79 -12.01
C PHE A 39 5.25 -10.82 -12.69
N ILE A 40 4.24 -10.14 -12.11
CA ILE A 40 2.92 -9.97 -12.73
C ILE A 40 2.96 -8.65 -13.50
N ARG A 41 3.32 -8.72 -14.77
CA ARG A 41 3.44 -7.56 -15.65
C ARG A 41 3.16 -7.93 -17.10
N ALA A 42 2.72 -6.93 -17.88
CA ALA A 42 2.58 -7.05 -19.33
C ALA A 42 2.93 -5.71 -20.01
N GLU A 43 3.40 -5.81 -21.25
CA GLU A 43 3.77 -4.67 -22.09
C GLU A 43 3.09 -4.80 -23.45
N PHE A 44 2.52 -3.71 -23.95
CA PHE A 44 1.81 -3.66 -25.23
C PHE A 44 2.24 -2.43 -26.01
N HIS A 45 2.26 -2.52 -27.34
CA HIS A 45 2.37 -1.34 -28.18
C HIS A 45 1.09 -0.49 -28.10
N THR A 46 1.25 0.82 -28.13
CA THR A 46 0.11 1.74 -28.08
C THR A 46 -0.60 1.77 -29.43
N ASN A 47 -1.80 1.17 -29.47
CA ASN A 47 -2.71 1.26 -30.61
C ASN A 47 -4.04 1.84 -30.12
N PRO A 48 -4.43 3.06 -30.54
CA PRO A 48 -5.66 3.69 -30.06
C PRO A 48 -6.89 2.83 -30.37
N GLY A 49 -7.67 2.53 -29.33
CA GLY A 49 -8.90 1.72 -29.45
C GLY A 49 -8.69 0.22 -29.55
N GLU A 50 -7.45 -0.27 -29.46
CA GLU A 50 -7.17 -1.69 -29.30
C GLU A 50 -7.38 -2.12 -27.84
N GLU A 51 -7.99 -3.28 -27.65
CA GLU A 51 -8.11 -3.90 -26.35
C GLU A 51 -6.83 -4.66 -26.00
N HIS A 52 -6.17 -4.26 -24.93
CA HIS A 52 -5.02 -4.93 -24.34
C HIS A 52 -5.49 -5.82 -23.20
N LEU A 53 -5.27 -7.13 -23.30
CA LEU A 53 -5.75 -8.11 -22.35
C LEU A 53 -4.59 -8.84 -21.67
N TYR A 54 -4.63 -8.90 -20.34
CA TYR A 54 -3.70 -9.62 -19.52
C TYR A 54 -4.41 -10.47 -18.47
N SER A 55 -4.00 -11.73 -18.37
CA SER A 55 -4.52 -12.66 -17.35
C SER A 55 -3.39 -13.21 -16.52
N PHE A 56 -3.62 -13.31 -15.21
CA PHE A 56 -2.67 -13.83 -14.23
C PHE A 56 -3.40 -14.59 -13.14
N ASP A 57 -2.67 -15.40 -12.40
CA ASP A 57 -3.20 -16.13 -11.25
C ASP A 57 -3.04 -15.30 -9.99
N ALA A 58 -4.13 -15.09 -9.22
CA ALA A 58 -4.16 -14.34 -8.00
C ALA A 58 -4.67 -15.20 -6.83
N THR A 59 -4.03 -15.07 -5.66
CA THR A 59 -4.44 -15.67 -4.38
C THR A 59 -4.97 -14.63 -3.41
N GLU A 60 -4.67 -13.35 -3.66
CA GLU A 60 -4.97 -12.21 -2.80
C GLU A 60 -5.45 -11.01 -3.63
N PRO A 61 -6.07 -10.00 -3.00
CA PRO A 61 -6.40 -8.76 -3.68
C PRO A 61 -5.15 -8.16 -4.34
N THR A 62 -5.27 -7.82 -5.61
CA THR A 62 -4.16 -7.36 -6.43
C THR A 62 -4.44 -5.96 -6.96
N CYS A 63 -3.49 -5.06 -6.84
CA CYS A 63 -3.53 -3.75 -7.46
C CYS A 63 -2.63 -3.74 -8.70
N MET A 64 -3.26 -3.61 -9.88
CA MET A 64 -2.55 -3.39 -11.13
C MET A 64 -2.42 -1.89 -11.39
N ILE A 65 -1.28 -1.47 -11.91
CA ILE A 65 -1.04 -0.08 -12.31
C ILE A 65 -0.87 -0.03 -13.83
N ILE A 66 -1.71 0.74 -14.50
CA ILE A 66 -1.58 0.99 -15.92
C ILE A 66 -0.79 2.28 -16.10
N ASN A 67 0.33 2.20 -16.87
CA ASN A 67 1.23 3.31 -17.17
C ASN A 67 1.71 4.07 -15.92
N GLY A 68 1.98 3.36 -14.83
CA GLY A 68 2.56 3.89 -13.60
C GLY A 68 1.66 4.84 -12.79
N ARG A 69 0.37 4.99 -13.17
CA ARG A 69 -0.53 6.00 -12.56
C ARG A 69 -1.94 5.55 -12.28
N ASN A 70 -2.46 4.60 -13.04
CA ASN A 70 -3.88 4.26 -13.03
C ASN A 70 -4.06 2.93 -12.31
N ASN A 71 -4.43 3.00 -11.07
CA ASN A 71 -4.63 1.83 -10.23
C ASN A 71 -5.95 1.12 -10.58
N VAL A 72 -5.87 -0.20 -10.71
CA VAL A 72 -7.02 -1.09 -10.90
C VAL A 72 -6.94 -2.20 -9.85
N LEU A 73 -7.91 -2.25 -8.97
CA LEU A 73 -7.99 -3.19 -7.86
C LEU A 73 -8.86 -4.38 -8.25
N LEU A 74 -8.35 -5.60 -8.08
CA LEU A 74 -9.02 -6.86 -8.42
C LEU A 74 -8.96 -7.82 -7.24
N SER A 75 -10.04 -8.58 -7.06
CA SER A 75 -10.03 -9.82 -6.24
C SER A 75 -9.66 -11.01 -7.11
N PRO A 76 -9.16 -12.12 -6.51
CA PRO A 76 -8.98 -13.36 -7.23
C PRO A 76 -10.23 -13.78 -8.00
N GLY A 77 -10.07 -14.11 -9.28
CA GLY A 77 -11.16 -14.52 -10.18
C GLY A 77 -11.95 -13.37 -10.83
N ASP A 78 -11.61 -12.10 -10.55
CA ASP A 78 -12.26 -10.97 -11.21
C ASP A 78 -11.84 -10.85 -12.68
N SER A 79 -12.79 -10.35 -13.50
CA SER A 79 -12.53 -9.85 -14.85
C SER A 79 -13.01 -8.40 -14.93
N ILE A 80 -12.08 -7.50 -15.19
CA ILE A 80 -12.36 -6.07 -15.33
C ILE A 80 -11.84 -5.56 -16.66
N HIS A 81 -12.68 -4.76 -17.32
CA HIS A 81 -12.30 -3.96 -18.47
C HIS A 81 -12.31 -2.47 -18.11
N VAL A 82 -11.25 -1.76 -18.50
CA VAL A 82 -11.09 -0.34 -18.24
C VAL A 82 -10.88 0.45 -19.53
N VAL A 83 -11.65 1.53 -19.70
CA VAL A 83 -11.43 2.49 -20.79
C VAL A 83 -10.80 3.74 -20.19
N ILE A 84 -9.59 4.07 -20.64
CA ILE A 84 -8.84 5.25 -20.18
C ILE A 84 -8.68 6.23 -21.34
N ARG A 85 -9.08 7.48 -21.10
CA ARG A 85 -8.90 8.58 -22.05
C ARG A 85 -7.90 9.58 -21.48
N TYR A 86 -6.89 9.89 -22.29
CA TYR A 86 -5.84 10.86 -21.96
C TYR A 86 -6.00 12.13 -22.81
N ASP A 87 -5.51 13.22 -22.25
CA ASP A 87 -5.10 14.44 -22.98
C ASP A 87 -3.62 14.60 -22.74
N GLY A 88 -2.82 14.12 -23.70
CA GLY A 88 -1.38 13.97 -23.58
C GLY A 88 -1.01 13.05 -22.41
N ARG A 89 -0.51 13.62 -21.31
CA ARG A 89 -0.13 12.85 -20.10
C ARG A 89 -1.20 12.82 -19.01
N ASN A 90 -2.28 13.58 -19.17
CA ASN A 90 -3.30 13.72 -18.14
C ASN A 90 -4.47 12.77 -18.41
N VAL A 91 -4.89 12.03 -17.39
CA VAL A 91 -6.10 11.20 -17.47
C VAL A 91 -7.31 12.10 -17.39
N GLN A 92 -8.12 12.09 -18.43
CA GLN A 92 -9.41 12.81 -18.52
C GLN A 92 -10.54 11.98 -17.93
N SER A 93 -10.56 10.68 -18.23
CA SER A 93 -11.54 9.77 -17.69
C SER A 93 -11.02 8.35 -17.60
N MET A 94 -11.56 7.60 -16.64
CA MET A 94 -11.32 6.18 -16.47
C MET A 94 -12.61 5.51 -16.06
N ASN A 95 -13.10 4.60 -16.91
CA ASN A 95 -14.37 3.93 -16.73
C ASN A 95 -14.17 2.42 -16.63
N PHE A 96 -14.90 1.78 -15.73
CA PHE A 96 -14.81 0.35 -15.46
C PHE A 96 -16.08 -0.37 -15.84
N THR A 97 -15.91 -1.56 -16.43
CA THR A 97 -16.96 -2.57 -16.65
C THR A 97 -16.44 -3.94 -16.28
N GLY A 98 -17.32 -4.93 -16.08
CA GLY A 98 -16.95 -6.29 -15.69
C GLY A 98 -17.60 -6.71 -14.37
N ALA A 99 -16.90 -7.41 -13.52
CA ALA A 99 -17.42 -7.90 -12.24
C ALA A 99 -17.91 -6.74 -11.36
N ASP A 100 -19.21 -6.71 -11.04
CA ASP A 100 -19.87 -5.60 -10.35
C ASP A 100 -19.17 -5.21 -9.04
N ARG A 101 -18.75 -6.20 -8.24
CA ARG A 101 -18.04 -5.98 -6.97
C ARG A 101 -16.73 -5.22 -7.15
N ALA A 102 -15.95 -5.59 -8.18
CA ALA A 102 -14.69 -4.95 -8.49
C ALA A 102 -14.88 -3.57 -9.13
N VAL A 103 -15.89 -3.41 -9.97
CA VAL A 103 -16.29 -2.10 -10.53
C VAL A 103 -16.65 -1.11 -9.42
N LEU A 104 -17.41 -1.54 -8.42
CA LEU A 104 -17.78 -0.72 -7.26
C LEU A 104 -16.55 -0.32 -6.44
N ALA A 105 -15.63 -1.25 -6.15
CA ALA A 105 -14.40 -0.97 -5.43
C ALA A 105 -13.51 0.04 -6.17
N ASN A 106 -13.32 -0.14 -7.49
CA ASN A 106 -12.50 0.76 -8.29
C ASN A 106 -13.10 2.17 -8.39
N ARG A 107 -14.41 2.30 -8.54
CA ARG A 107 -15.11 3.59 -8.49
C ARG A 107 -14.98 4.26 -7.12
N ALA A 108 -15.04 3.48 -6.03
CA ALA A 108 -14.81 4.00 -4.68
C ALA A 108 -13.36 4.47 -4.52
N MET A 109 -12.38 3.69 -4.97
CA MET A 109 -10.97 4.07 -4.93
C MET A 109 -10.71 5.37 -5.70
N GLN A 110 -11.29 5.55 -6.90
CA GLN A 110 -11.22 6.82 -7.64
C GLN A 110 -11.78 8.00 -6.85
N LYS A 111 -12.94 7.81 -6.19
CA LYS A 111 -13.52 8.85 -5.32
C LYS A 111 -12.60 9.19 -4.15
N VAL A 112 -12.00 8.18 -3.51
CA VAL A 112 -11.02 8.38 -2.43
C VAL A 112 -9.83 9.18 -2.91
N GLU A 113 -9.25 8.82 -4.07
CA GLU A 113 -8.13 9.55 -4.65
C GLU A 113 -8.49 11.00 -4.99
N ASN A 114 -9.71 11.26 -5.48
CA ASN A 114 -10.20 12.61 -5.71
C ASN A 114 -10.35 13.40 -4.39
N ILE A 115 -10.85 12.77 -3.33
CA ILE A 115 -10.92 13.39 -1.99
C ILE A 115 -9.52 13.76 -1.50
N LYS A 116 -8.56 12.81 -1.56
CA LYS A 116 -7.15 13.05 -1.20
C LYS A 116 -6.56 14.22 -1.99
N LYS A 117 -6.78 14.24 -3.30
CA LYS A 117 -6.29 15.30 -4.20
C LYS A 117 -6.85 16.67 -3.84
N GLN A 118 -8.15 16.76 -3.54
CA GLN A 118 -8.78 18.00 -3.09
C GLN A 118 -8.23 18.49 -1.74
N MET A 119 -7.86 17.57 -0.87
CA MET A 119 -7.22 17.86 0.44
C MET A 119 -5.70 18.01 0.34
N ARG A 120 -5.14 18.06 -0.89
CA ARG A 120 -3.71 18.19 -1.14
C ARG A 120 -2.86 17.04 -0.61
N TYR A 121 -3.45 15.85 -0.41
CA TYR A 121 -2.69 14.61 -0.25
C TYR A 121 -2.12 14.19 -1.61
N LYS A 122 -0.86 13.80 -1.63
CA LYS A 122 -0.21 13.19 -2.80
C LYS A 122 -0.12 11.67 -2.59
N ASN A 123 0.03 10.90 -3.65
CA ASN A 123 -0.01 9.43 -3.61
C ASN A 123 1.27 8.76 -3.10
N GLN A 124 2.11 9.46 -2.35
CA GLN A 124 3.37 8.91 -1.82
C GLN A 124 3.44 9.10 -0.31
N LEU A 125 4.09 8.22 0.40
CA LEU A 125 4.21 8.19 1.86
C LEU A 125 4.77 9.49 2.48
N LEU A 126 5.63 10.18 1.78
CA LEU A 126 6.10 11.52 2.12
C LEU A 126 5.13 12.62 1.65
N THR A 127 3.91 12.34 1.58
CA THR A 127 2.90 13.02 0.79
C THR A 127 2.29 14.21 1.43
N CYS A 128 2.75 14.50 2.58
CA CYS A 128 2.45 15.74 3.25
C CYS A 128 3.32 16.90 2.75
N LEU A 129 3.90 16.82 1.58
CA LEU A 129 4.95 17.74 1.14
C LEU A 129 4.48 19.13 0.71
N ALA A 130 3.20 19.44 0.80
CA ALA A 130 2.78 20.81 0.86
C ALA A 130 2.87 21.30 2.31
N LEU A 131 4.09 21.48 2.80
CA LEU A 131 4.39 21.99 4.15
C LEU A 131 4.02 23.49 4.31
N ASP A 132 3.18 24.01 3.46
CA ASP A 132 2.56 25.32 3.50
C ASP A 132 1.28 25.37 4.34
N VAL A 133 0.69 24.19 4.62
CA VAL A 133 -0.50 24.08 5.47
C VAL A 133 -0.07 23.87 6.92
N LYS A 134 -0.63 24.67 7.84
CA LYS A 134 -0.34 24.51 9.28
C LYS A 134 -0.73 23.12 9.79
N PRO A 135 0.01 22.57 10.78
CA PRO A 135 -0.26 21.24 11.32
C PRO A 135 -1.72 21.02 11.75
N GLU A 136 -2.34 21.98 12.43
CA GLU A 136 -3.71 21.89 12.90
C GLU A 136 -4.70 21.66 11.74
N ALA A 137 -4.48 22.37 10.63
CA ALA A 137 -5.31 22.24 9.44
C ALA A 137 -5.10 20.84 8.79
N ARG A 138 -3.85 20.38 8.67
CA ARG A 138 -3.53 19.07 8.13
C ARG A 138 -4.15 17.94 8.95
N ILE A 139 -4.05 18.01 10.28
CA ILE A 139 -4.61 17.04 11.21
C ILE A 139 -6.13 17.02 11.12
N ARG A 140 -6.78 18.20 11.11
CA ARG A 140 -8.22 18.30 10.90
C ARG A 140 -8.63 17.65 9.56
N ASP A 141 -7.94 17.96 8.49
CA ASP A 141 -8.23 17.43 7.15
C ASP A 141 -8.03 15.91 7.09
N SER A 142 -7.04 15.38 7.81
CA SER A 142 -6.82 13.93 7.94
C SER A 142 -7.97 13.23 8.66
N LYS A 143 -8.51 13.82 9.72
CA LYS A 143 -9.71 13.30 10.42
C LYS A 143 -10.95 13.35 9.51
N ILE A 144 -11.11 14.42 8.74
CA ILE A 144 -12.20 14.56 7.75
C ILE A 144 -12.05 13.51 6.64
N LEU A 145 -10.82 13.25 6.17
CA LEU A 145 -10.53 12.22 5.17
C LEU A 145 -10.99 10.85 5.65
N LEU A 146 -10.59 10.44 6.86
CA LEU A 146 -11.01 9.16 7.46
C LEU A 146 -12.52 9.04 7.50
N ALA A 147 -13.23 10.05 8.03
CA ALA A 147 -14.68 10.03 8.15
C ALA A 147 -15.39 9.96 6.78
N LYS A 148 -14.93 10.73 5.79
CA LYS A 148 -15.50 10.71 4.42
C LYS A 148 -15.31 9.37 3.74
N VAL A 149 -14.13 8.76 3.89
CA VAL A 149 -13.84 7.46 3.27
C VAL A 149 -14.60 6.35 3.97
N ASP A 150 -14.70 6.36 5.30
CA ASP A 150 -15.53 5.41 6.03
C ASP A 150 -17.00 5.47 5.57
N SER A 151 -17.58 6.66 5.48
CA SER A 151 -18.96 6.84 4.98
C SER A 151 -19.12 6.36 3.53
N LEU A 152 -18.15 6.63 2.66
CA LEU A 152 -18.18 6.15 1.28
C LEU A 152 -18.14 4.63 1.20
N LEU A 153 -17.22 4.00 1.93
CA LEU A 153 -17.05 2.54 1.91
C LEU A 153 -18.23 1.80 2.52
N GLU A 154 -18.88 2.38 3.54
CA GLU A 154 -20.12 1.86 4.13
C GLU A 154 -21.21 1.66 3.06
N THR A 155 -21.36 2.61 2.13
CA THR A 155 -22.39 2.53 1.07
C THR A 155 -22.25 1.35 0.12
N ILE A 156 -21.05 0.75 0.06
CA ILE A 156 -20.74 -0.37 -0.84
C ILE A 156 -20.39 -1.66 -0.10
N SER A 157 -20.31 -1.63 1.23
CA SER A 157 -19.78 -2.71 2.07
C SER A 157 -20.47 -4.07 1.87
N GLN A 158 -21.76 -4.06 1.55
CA GLN A 158 -22.56 -5.26 1.30
C GLN A 158 -22.53 -5.73 -0.18
N LYS A 159 -21.89 -4.96 -1.06
CA LYS A 159 -21.96 -5.16 -2.53
C LYS A 159 -20.57 -5.42 -3.13
N THR A 160 -19.52 -5.38 -2.33
CA THR A 160 -18.16 -5.63 -2.80
C THR A 160 -17.40 -6.47 -1.79
N ASP A 161 -16.26 -7.01 -2.19
CA ASP A 161 -15.44 -7.86 -1.32
C ASP A 161 -14.86 -7.06 -0.17
N LYS A 162 -14.95 -7.61 1.03
CA LYS A 162 -14.37 -7.02 2.24
C LYS A 162 -12.87 -6.75 2.08
N SER A 163 -12.15 -7.62 1.37
CA SER A 163 -10.71 -7.46 1.14
C SER A 163 -10.38 -6.23 0.29
N LEU A 164 -11.22 -5.87 -0.70
CA LEU A 164 -11.05 -4.65 -1.50
C LEU A 164 -11.36 -3.40 -0.66
N ILE A 165 -12.38 -3.45 0.20
CA ILE A 165 -12.68 -2.39 1.16
C ILE A 165 -11.53 -2.19 2.13
N ASP A 166 -11.01 -3.28 2.70
CA ASP A 166 -9.89 -3.24 3.65
C ASP A 166 -8.62 -2.66 2.99
N TYR A 167 -8.36 -2.95 1.71
CA TYR A 167 -7.27 -2.36 0.94
C TYR A 167 -7.41 -0.82 0.86
N ILE A 168 -8.56 -0.33 0.41
CA ILE A 168 -8.81 1.11 0.24
C ILE A 168 -8.75 1.84 1.59
N LYS A 169 -9.33 1.22 2.62
CA LYS A 169 -9.34 1.78 3.97
C LYS A 169 -7.94 1.84 4.57
N ALA A 170 -7.15 0.79 4.43
CA ALA A 170 -5.78 0.73 4.91
C ALA A 170 -4.89 1.82 4.28
N GLY A 171 -4.98 2.03 2.96
CA GLY A 171 -4.27 3.11 2.28
C GLY A 171 -4.69 4.52 2.72
N THR A 172 -5.96 4.69 3.11
CA THR A 172 -6.46 5.95 3.67
C THR A 172 -5.95 6.18 5.09
N GLU A 173 -6.01 5.15 5.93
CA GLU A 173 -5.48 5.18 7.31
C GLU A 173 -3.98 5.44 7.31
N ALA A 174 -3.22 4.80 6.43
CA ALA A 174 -1.80 5.05 6.26
C ALA A 174 -1.50 6.53 6.00
N ALA A 175 -2.24 7.18 5.10
CA ALA A 175 -2.07 8.60 4.81
C ALA A 175 -2.40 9.50 6.02
N ALA A 176 -3.49 9.21 6.72
CA ALA A 176 -3.93 10.00 7.88
C ALA A 176 -2.98 9.82 9.08
N TYR A 177 -2.62 8.59 9.40
CA TYR A 177 -1.75 8.28 10.54
C TYR A 177 -0.32 8.76 10.33
N THR A 178 0.21 8.66 9.11
CA THR A 178 1.49 9.29 8.76
C THR A 178 1.44 10.80 8.98
N SER A 179 0.34 11.46 8.64
CA SER A 179 0.16 12.88 8.93
C SER A 179 0.17 13.18 10.43
N PHE A 180 -0.41 12.33 11.26
CA PHE A 180 -0.40 12.53 12.72
C PHE A 180 1.00 12.37 13.31
N MET A 181 1.77 11.39 12.85
CA MET A 181 3.11 11.12 13.36
C MET A 181 4.15 12.17 12.92
N GLU A 182 4.13 12.55 11.65
CA GLU A 182 5.28 13.16 11.00
C GLU A 182 5.06 14.60 10.57
N TYR A 183 3.85 14.96 10.14
CA TYR A 183 3.63 16.27 9.57
C TYR A 183 3.99 17.43 10.51
N PRO A 184 3.62 17.43 11.80
CA PRO A 184 3.97 18.51 12.71
C PRO A 184 5.49 18.67 12.87
N VAL A 185 6.22 17.55 12.93
CA VAL A 185 7.70 17.54 13.05
C VAL A 185 8.33 18.11 11.79
N MET A 186 7.95 17.61 10.61
CA MET A 186 8.47 18.08 9.33
C MET A 186 8.15 19.56 9.08
N TYR A 187 6.95 20.01 9.47
CA TYR A 187 6.56 21.40 9.38
C TYR A 187 7.45 22.29 10.26
N ALA A 188 7.66 21.90 11.52
CA ALA A 188 8.51 22.63 12.44
C ALA A 188 9.97 22.72 11.93
N GLU A 189 10.54 21.60 11.48
CA GLU A 189 11.89 21.56 10.91
C GLU A 189 12.03 22.48 9.68
N THR A 190 11.09 22.40 8.74
CA THR A 190 11.10 23.20 7.52
C THR A 190 10.99 24.69 7.80
N HIS A 191 10.18 25.09 8.78
CA HIS A 191 9.95 26.48 9.15
C HIS A 191 10.86 26.98 10.27
N LYS A 192 11.86 26.17 10.68
CA LYS A 192 12.80 26.50 11.77
C LYS A 192 12.10 26.86 13.08
N LEU A 193 11.02 26.15 13.39
CA LEU A 193 10.27 26.27 14.63
C LEU A 193 10.83 25.30 15.69
N PRO A 194 10.48 25.45 16.99
CA PRO A 194 10.78 24.44 17.99
C PRO A 194 10.28 23.07 17.58
N SER A 195 11.02 22.02 18.01
CA SER A 195 10.66 20.65 17.68
C SER A 195 9.25 20.31 18.17
N ALA A 196 8.46 19.68 17.31
CA ALA A 196 7.13 19.16 17.64
C ALA A 196 7.18 17.67 18.06
N LYS A 197 8.36 17.10 18.30
CA LYS A 197 8.49 15.71 18.76
C LYS A 197 7.96 15.58 20.19
N GLY A 198 7.10 14.56 20.38
CA GLY A 198 6.52 14.27 21.70
C GLY A 198 5.39 15.21 22.12
N ASP A 199 4.89 16.06 21.24
CA ASP A 199 3.77 16.96 21.52
C ASP A 199 2.40 16.22 21.48
N ASP A 200 1.31 17.00 21.65
CA ASP A 200 -0.06 16.47 21.69
C ASP A 200 -0.51 15.78 20.39
N TYR A 201 0.17 16.04 19.27
CA TYR A 201 -0.14 15.33 18.00
C TYR A 201 0.17 13.83 18.09
N TRP A 202 1.23 13.47 18.81
CA TRP A 202 1.58 12.06 18.99
C TRP A 202 0.55 11.26 19.81
N LYS A 203 -0.23 11.94 20.65
CA LYS A 203 -1.37 11.34 21.36
C LYS A 203 -2.45 10.84 20.41
N LEU A 204 -2.55 11.39 19.19
CA LEU A 204 -3.48 10.93 18.17
C LEU A 204 -3.16 9.51 17.66
N MET A 205 -1.95 9.02 17.93
CA MET A 205 -1.52 7.66 17.60
C MET A 205 -1.78 6.66 18.72
N GLU A 206 -2.27 7.11 19.88
CA GLU A 206 -2.63 6.23 20.98
C GLU A 206 -3.90 5.45 20.64
N GLY A 207 -3.85 4.13 20.84
CA GLY A 207 -4.98 3.26 20.56
C GLY A 207 -5.25 3.00 19.07
N VAL A 208 -4.32 3.34 18.17
CA VAL A 208 -4.42 2.95 16.76
C VAL A 208 -4.52 1.44 16.65
N ASN A 209 -5.62 0.97 16.06
CA ASN A 209 -5.85 -0.44 15.82
C ASN A 209 -5.27 -0.84 14.45
N LEU A 210 -4.15 -1.55 14.48
CA LEU A 210 -3.49 -2.01 13.27
C LEU A 210 -4.25 -3.16 12.62
N ARG A 211 -4.40 -3.10 11.29
CA ARG A 211 -5.07 -4.13 10.50
C ARG A 211 -4.12 -5.28 10.17
N ASP A 212 -4.67 -6.49 10.15
CA ASP A 212 -3.97 -7.73 9.77
C ASP A 212 -4.70 -8.51 8.66
N SER A 213 -5.76 -7.93 8.08
CA SER A 213 -6.51 -8.55 7.01
C SER A 213 -5.67 -8.60 5.72
N LYS A 214 -5.90 -9.64 4.89
CA LYS A 214 -5.23 -9.81 3.59
C LYS A 214 -5.32 -8.55 2.71
N GLY A 215 -6.49 -7.92 2.65
CA GLY A 215 -6.68 -6.70 1.88
C GLY A 215 -5.82 -5.54 2.38
N ALA A 216 -5.73 -5.33 3.68
CA ALA A 216 -4.89 -4.28 4.26
C ALA A 216 -3.40 -4.55 4.03
N LEU A 217 -2.95 -5.79 4.23
CA LEU A 217 -1.54 -6.18 4.04
C LEU A 217 -1.13 -6.27 2.57
N ALA A 218 -2.08 -6.29 1.63
CA ALA A 218 -1.81 -6.15 0.20
C ALA A 218 -1.59 -4.68 -0.22
N CYS A 219 -1.87 -3.69 0.66
CA CYS A 219 -1.73 -2.26 0.36
C CYS A 219 -0.33 -1.75 0.67
N PRO A 220 0.49 -1.36 -0.34
CA PRO A 220 1.88 -0.94 -0.11
C PRO A 220 2.00 0.33 0.74
N GLU A 221 1.06 1.27 0.60
CA GLU A 221 1.02 2.48 1.42
C GLU A 221 0.85 2.12 2.90
N TYR A 222 0.03 1.12 3.19
CA TYR A 222 -0.16 0.65 4.55
C TYR A 222 1.06 -0.09 5.10
N LEU A 223 1.72 -0.93 4.29
CA LEU A 223 2.97 -1.57 4.70
C LEU A 223 4.07 -0.55 4.97
N GLY A 224 4.16 0.48 4.12
CA GLY A 224 5.06 1.61 4.35
C GLY A 224 4.75 2.37 5.65
N PHE A 225 3.47 2.58 5.96
CA PHE A 225 3.07 3.15 7.25
C PHE A 225 3.49 2.24 8.41
N LEU A 226 3.29 0.92 8.33
CA LEU A 226 3.73 -0.01 9.40
C LEU A 226 5.24 0.12 9.68
N MET A 227 6.08 0.18 8.64
CA MET A 227 7.53 0.38 8.85
C MET A 227 7.82 1.68 9.62
N ARG A 228 7.22 2.78 9.22
CA ARG A 228 7.43 4.08 9.88
C ARG A 228 6.84 4.12 11.28
N TYR A 229 5.72 3.45 11.50
CA TYR A 229 5.09 3.36 12.81
C TYR A 229 5.95 2.58 13.81
N SER A 230 6.68 1.54 13.39
CA SER A 230 7.64 0.87 14.28
C SER A 230 8.75 1.82 14.74
N PHE A 231 9.30 2.63 13.84
CA PHE A 231 10.32 3.62 14.19
C PHE A 231 9.78 4.73 15.11
N PHE A 232 8.54 5.18 14.82
CA PHE A 232 7.84 6.14 15.69
C PHE A 232 7.66 5.61 17.12
N LEU A 233 7.28 4.34 17.27
CA LEU A 233 7.11 3.73 18.59
C LEU A 233 8.45 3.62 19.35
N ASP A 234 9.54 3.28 18.65
CA ASP A 234 10.88 3.23 19.23
C ASP A 234 11.36 4.65 19.64
N GLU A 235 11.09 5.67 18.81
CA GLU A 235 11.42 7.06 19.12
C GLU A 235 10.61 7.58 20.32
N LYS A 236 9.30 7.34 20.35
CA LYS A 236 8.42 7.71 21.46
C LYS A 236 8.95 7.10 22.78
N LYS A 237 9.26 5.81 22.78
CA LYS A 237 9.80 5.12 23.94
C LYS A 237 11.16 5.68 24.40
N ALA A 238 12.03 6.04 23.49
CA ALA A 238 13.32 6.64 23.82
C ALA A 238 13.13 8.01 24.49
N LEU A 239 12.29 8.88 23.93
CA LEU A 239 11.95 10.19 24.50
C LEU A 239 11.34 10.08 25.89
N GLU A 240 10.38 9.17 26.11
CA GLU A 240 9.75 8.92 27.40
C GLU A 240 10.75 8.44 28.47
N SER A 241 11.82 7.76 28.03
CA SER A 241 12.90 7.26 28.89
C SER A 241 14.05 8.26 29.05
N GLY A 242 13.97 9.45 28.42
CA GLY A 242 15.05 10.44 28.45
C GLY A 242 16.29 10.04 27.66
N ASN A 243 16.17 9.11 26.71
CA ASN A 243 17.25 8.61 25.88
C ASN A 243 17.24 9.25 24.50
N ASP A 244 18.41 9.39 23.89
CA ASP A 244 18.53 9.74 22.47
C ASP A 244 18.01 8.61 21.59
N TYR A 245 17.32 8.98 20.51
CA TYR A 245 16.87 8.06 19.48
C TYR A 245 17.62 8.30 18.17
N LYS A 246 18.17 7.23 17.61
CA LYS A 246 18.69 7.21 16.25
C LYS A 246 17.78 6.34 15.38
N MET A 247 17.20 6.94 14.35
CA MET A 247 16.38 6.19 13.37
C MET A 247 17.27 5.15 12.66
N PRO A 248 16.79 3.92 12.44
CA PRO A 248 17.48 2.92 11.64
C PRO A 248 17.84 3.46 10.26
N ASP A 249 19.12 3.41 9.89
CA ASP A 249 19.64 3.93 8.61
C ASP A 249 20.24 2.84 7.71
N THR A 250 20.36 1.61 8.23
CA THR A 250 20.79 0.46 7.45
C THR A 250 19.61 -0.49 7.19
N PHE A 251 19.72 -1.30 6.13
CA PHE A 251 18.73 -2.31 5.80
C PHE A 251 18.54 -3.32 6.95
N GLU A 252 19.62 -3.77 7.57
CA GLU A 252 19.61 -4.75 8.65
C GLU A 252 18.98 -4.18 9.93
N ASP A 253 19.25 -2.91 10.26
CA ASP A 253 18.66 -2.25 11.42
C ASP A 253 17.15 -2.04 11.23
N MET A 254 16.72 -1.66 10.01
CA MET A 254 15.30 -1.57 9.67
C MET A 254 14.60 -2.93 9.78
N TYR A 255 15.24 -3.99 9.27
CA TYR A 255 14.75 -5.35 9.39
C TYR A 255 14.59 -5.77 10.85
N ALA A 256 15.60 -5.56 11.67
CA ALA A 256 15.58 -5.90 13.09
C ALA A 256 14.48 -5.14 13.87
N SER A 257 14.29 -3.85 13.58
CA SER A 257 13.25 -3.04 14.20
C SER A 257 11.85 -3.57 13.87
N ILE A 258 11.57 -3.86 12.58
CA ILE A 258 10.29 -4.42 12.14
C ILE A 258 10.06 -5.82 12.73
N ALA A 259 11.06 -6.69 12.69
CA ALA A 259 10.97 -8.04 13.23
C ALA A 259 10.62 -8.05 14.73
N LYS A 260 11.14 -7.09 15.49
CA LYS A 260 10.84 -6.88 16.92
C LYS A 260 9.48 -6.21 17.15
N GLY A 261 9.11 -5.23 16.30
CA GLY A 261 7.94 -4.37 16.48
C GLY A 261 6.61 -5.05 16.21
N TYR A 262 6.59 -6.06 15.34
CA TYR A 262 5.38 -6.73 14.89
C TYR A 262 5.37 -8.23 15.14
N LYS A 263 4.18 -8.84 14.96
CA LYS A 263 3.96 -10.30 15.05
C LYS A 263 3.05 -10.76 13.93
N GLY A 264 3.05 -12.09 13.67
CA GLY A 264 2.10 -12.70 12.74
C GLY A 264 2.17 -12.11 11.32
N ALA A 265 1.02 -11.98 10.66
CA ALA A 265 0.92 -11.56 9.28
C ALA A 265 1.42 -10.13 9.02
N GLN A 266 1.28 -9.21 9.98
CA GLN A 266 1.81 -7.85 9.86
C GLN A 266 3.35 -7.86 9.74
N ARG A 267 4.02 -8.64 10.59
CA ARG A 267 5.48 -8.79 10.53
C ARG A 267 5.92 -9.42 9.22
N ASP A 268 5.27 -10.51 8.83
CA ASP A 268 5.56 -11.22 7.59
C ASP A 268 5.48 -10.29 6.37
N ALA A 269 4.36 -9.58 6.20
CA ALA A 269 4.16 -8.69 5.07
C ALA A 269 5.09 -7.46 5.08
N ALA A 270 5.34 -6.85 6.24
CA ALA A 270 6.22 -5.69 6.35
C ALA A 270 7.68 -6.05 6.06
N LEU A 271 8.16 -7.20 6.56
CA LEU A 271 9.50 -7.70 6.27
C LEU A 271 9.65 -8.07 4.79
N TYR A 272 8.67 -8.77 4.22
CA TYR A 272 8.66 -9.08 2.78
C TYR A 272 8.80 -7.80 1.95
N MET A 273 8.00 -6.78 2.22
CA MET A 273 8.07 -5.52 1.47
C MET A 273 9.42 -4.81 1.61
N LEU A 274 9.99 -4.77 2.82
CA LEU A 274 11.32 -4.20 3.05
C LEU A 274 12.37 -4.91 2.22
N ILE A 275 12.41 -6.25 2.28
CA ILE A 275 13.39 -7.07 1.56
C ILE A 275 13.20 -6.93 0.04
N CYS A 276 11.97 -7.02 -0.44
CA CYS A 276 11.64 -6.86 -1.86
C CYS A 276 12.11 -5.50 -2.41
N ASN A 277 11.86 -4.42 -1.68
CA ASN A 277 12.30 -3.07 -2.06
C ASN A 277 13.83 -2.94 -2.06
N PHE A 278 14.50 -3.56 -1.09
CA PHE A 278 15.97 -3.55 -1.03
C PHE A 278 16.58 -4.27 -2.24
N ILE A 279 16.12 -5.49 -2.56
CA ILE A 279 16.59 -6.26 -3.72
C ILE A 279 16.33 -5.47 -5.02
N ARG A 280 15.13 -4.94 -5.18
CA ARG A 280 14.75 -4.16 -6.38
C ARG A 280 15.52 -2.86 -6.55
N SER A 281 16.13 -2.33 -5.49
CA SER A 281 17.02 -1.17 -5.61
C SER A 281 18.28 -1.48 -6.41
N GLY A 282 18.64 -2.75 -6.61
CA GLY A 282 19.80 -3.22 -7.33
C GLY A 282 21.16 -2.90 -6.66
N LYS A 283 21.12 -2.34 -5.43
CA LYS A 283 22.35 -1.93 -4.72
C LYS A 283 22.71 -2.94 -3.65
N LYS A 284 23.88 -3.55 -3.75
CA LYS A 284 24.41 -4.49 -2.75
C LYS A 284 23.43 -5.63 -2.42
N VAL A 285 22.83 -6.19 -3.47
CA VAL A 285 21.76 -7.21 -3.36
C VAL A 285 22.22 -8.44 -2.57
N GLU A 286 23.52 -8.75 -2.61
CA GLU A 286 24.16 -9.82 -1.84
C GLU A 286 23.90 -9.72 -0.31
N ARG A 287 23.67 -8.51 0.21
CA ARG A 287 23.31 -8.31 1.62
C ARG A 287 21.93 -8.83 1.98
N ALA A 288 21.05 -8.98 0.98
CA ALA A 288 19.72 -9.52 1.22
C ALA A 288 19.73 -11.03 1.47
N ILE A 289 20.73 -11.77 0.98
CA ILE A 289 20.77 -13.24 1.08
C ILE A 289 20.62 -13.74 2.52
N PRO A 290 21.47 -13.35 3.48
CA PRO A 290 21.34 -13.81 4.88
C PRO A 290 20.04 -13.33 5.54
N VAL A 291 19.52 -12.18 5.15
CA VAL A 291 18.25 -11.65 5.67
C VAL A 291 17.05 -12.44 5.14
N VAL A 292 17.07 -12.86 3.87
CA VAL A 292 16.04 -13.73 3.29
C VAL A 292 16.05 -15.11 3.97
N GLU A 293 17.22 -15.66 4.26
CA GLU A 293 17.35 -16.94 4.99
C GLU A 293 16.76 -16.83 6.41
N ASP A 294 17.10 -15.79 7.15
CA ASP A 294 16.53 -15.52 8.49
C ASP A 294 15.02 -15.31 8.43
N TYR A 295 14.55 -14.53 7.49
CA TYR A 295 13.11 -14.30 7.26
C TYR A 295 12.35 -15.61 7.01
N LYS A 296 12.86 -16.47 6.12
CA LYS A 296 12.26 -17.77 5.79
C LYS A 296 12.22 -18.70 6.99
N ALA A 297 13.29 -18.72 7.79
CA ALA A 297 13.38 -19.59 8.94
C ALA A 297 12.49 -19.18 10.12
N ASN A 298 12.33 -17.86 10.35
CA ASN A 298 11.80 -17.34 11.60
C ASN A 298 10.47 -16.58 11.48
N TYR A 299 10.14 -15.99 10.29
CA TYR A 299 9.06 -15.02 10.19
C TYR A 299 8.07 -15.28 9.06
N ASN A 300 8.45 -16.05 8.04
CA ASN A 300 7.62 -16.30 6.86
C ASN A 300 6.38 -17.15 7.17
N ILE A 301 5.21 -16.57 6.96
CA ILE A 301 3.89 -17.20 7.08
C ILE A 301 3.30 -17.44 5.68
N ASN A 302 3.34 -16.40 4.83
CA ASN A 302 2.87 -16.49 3.46
C ASN A 302 3.98 -17.04 2.55
N LYS A 303 3.80 -18.27 2.09
CA LYS A 303 4.80 -18.97 1.28
C LYS A 303 5.06 -18.31 -0.08
N ASP A 304 4.07 -17.64 -0.64
CA ASP A 304 4.23 -16.90 -1.90
C ASP A 304 5.30 -15.80 -1.76
N TYR A 305 5.43 -15.18 -0.59
CA TYR A 305 6.45 -14.15 -0.35
C TYR A 305 7.88 -14.72 -0.42
N SER A 306 8.12 -15.88 0.21
CA SER A 306 9.45 -16.50 0.14
C SER A 306 9.83 -16.94 -1.27
N GLU A 307 8.88 -17.49 -2.03
CA GLU A 307 9.09 -17.88 -3.42
C GLU A 307 9.40 -16.68 -4.33
N LEU A 308 8.70 -15.55 -4.11
CA LEU A 308 8.95 -14.30 -4.84
C LEU A 308 10.33 -13.72 -4.53
N LEU A 309 10.75 -13.74 -3.25
CA LEU A 309 12.09 -13.27 -2.87
C LEU A 309 13.20 -14.13 -3.46
N GLU A 310 13.03 -15.46 -3.50
CA GLU A 310 13.98 -16.36 -4.15
C GLU A 310 14.11 -16.07 -5.66
N LYS A 311 12.99 -15.85 -6.34
CA LYS A 311 13.00 -15.45 -7.75
C LYS A 311 13.66 -14.09 -8.00
N LEU A 312 13.57 -13.16 -7.05
CA LEU A 312 14.20 -11.84 -7.16
C LEU A 312 15.72 -11.89 -6.97
N LEU A 313 16.25 -12.91 -6.27
CA LEU A 313 17.68 -13.11 -6.04
C LEU A 313 18.38 -13.86 -7.17
N GLN A 314 17.65 -14.49 -8.11
CA GLN A 314 18.16 -15.16 -9.30
C GLN A 314 18.50 -14.15 -10.42
#